data_900cfb3e21d62b79892f9b25b86960f8
#
_entry.id   900cfb3e21d62b79892f9b25b86960f8
#
_cell.length_a   1.000
_cell.length_b   1.000
_cell.length_c   1.000
_cell.angle_alpha   90.00
_cell.angle_beta   90.00
_cell.angle_gamma   90.00
#
_symmetry.space_group_name_H-M   'P 1'
#
loop_
_entity.id
_entity.type
_entity.pdbx_description
1 polymer ?
#
loop_
_entity_poly.entity_id
_entity_poly.type
_entity_poly.pdbx_seq_one_letter_code
_entity_poly.pdbx_strand_id
1 'polypeptide(L)'
;MTLHSLASMTLVTLLALAPAAAHAAHLKEQPRRHRVVYHLSEAGVDKARFVLGNIHNTISGVGGAGNVEAIELVVHGPALKTFVTAGMDPQLKALLTEVQGQGVVFGACGNTMKGFSLTLDQLPPGAHPLPQGGVVRIMELVEQGYVYLRP
;
A
#
# COMPACT_ATOMS: atom_id res chain seq x y z
N MET A 1 70.06 -61.87 -9.48
CA MET A 1 69.30 -61.05 -10.47
C MET A 1 67.84 -60.97 -10.02
N THR A 2 67.49 -59.97 -9.32
CA THR A 2 66.14 -59.79 -8.70
C THR A 2 65.38 -58.64 -9.42
N LEU A 3 64.35 -59.03 -10.09
CA LEU A 3 63.40 -58.02 -10.73
C LEU A 3 62.46 -57.53 -9.62
N HIS A 4 62.49 -56.20 -9.42
CA HIS A 4 61.50 -55.51 -8.61
C HIS A 4 60.36 -55.05 -9.46
N SER A 5 59.14 -55.58 -9.19
CA SER A 5 57.90 -55.15 -9.82
C SER A 5 57.35 -53.94 -9.06
N LEU A 6 57.26 -52.80 -9.74
CA LEU A 6 56.62 -51.60 -9.24
C LEU A 6 55.11 -51.68 -9.56
N ALA A 7 54.30 -51.87 -8.58
CA ALA A 7 52.85 -51.77 -8.68
C ALA A 7 52.42 -50.30 -8.59
N SER A 8 51.91 -49.74 -9.70
CA SER A 8 51.39 -48.39 -9.78
C SER A 8 49.97 -48.38 -9.27
N MET A 9 49.74 -47.73 -8.15
CA MET A 9 48.43 -47.58 -7.52
C MET A 9 47.82 -46.27 -8.03
N THR A 10 46.89 -46.36 -8.99
CA THR A 10 46.08 -45.21 -9.47
C THR A 10 44.97 -44.89 -8.46
N LEU A 11 45.12 -43.74 -7.81
CA LEU A 11 44.10 -43.18 -6.91
C LEU A 11 43.03 -42.51 -7.79
N VAL A 12 41.86 -43.15 -7.91
CA VAL A 12 40.67 -42.56 -8.54
C VAL A 12 39.97 -41.65 -7.52
N THR A 13 40.16 -40.34 -7.63
CA THR A 13 39.39 -39.35 -6.87
C THR A 13 37.99 -39.24 -7.46
N LEU A 14 37.01 -39.80 -6.76
CA LEU A 14 35.57 -39.64 -7.08
C LEU A 14 35.13 -38.26 -6.61
N LEU A 15 35.03 -37.30 -7.57
CA LEU A 15 34.48 -35.99 -7.30
C LEU A 15 32.97 -36.12 -7.18
N ALA A 16 32.45 -36.07 -5.97
CA ALA A 16 30.99 -36.07 -5.72
C ALA A 16 30.40 -34.73 -6.20
N LEU A 17 29.72 -34.73 -7.35
CA LEU A 17 28.85 -33.65 -7.78
C LEU A 17 27.64 -33.66 -6.85
N ALA A 18 27.62 -32.78 -5.83
CA ALA A 18 26.43 -32.53 -5.04
C ALA A 18 25.40 -31.77 -5.92
N PRO A 19 24.13 -32.19 -5.97
CA PRO A 19 23.16 -31.52 -6.81
C PRO A 19 22.89 -30.10 -6.29
N ALA A 20 23.20 -29.10 -7.10
CA ALA A 20 22.91 -27.68 -6.83
C ALA A 20 21.40 -27.37 -6.82
N ALA A 21 20.53 -28.37 -6.90
CA ALA A 21 19.09 -28.22 -6.94
C ALA A 21 18.43 -27.95 -5.56
N ALA A 22 19.16 -28.08 -4.46
CA ALA A 22 18.58 -27.93 -3.12
C ALA A 22 18.48 -26.49 -2.61
N HIS A 23 19.07 -25.49 -3.29
CA HIS A 23 19.05 -24.09 -2.84
C HIS A 23 17.93 -23.24 -3.46
N ALA A 24 17.18 -23.76 -4.45
CA ALA A 24 16.06 -23.02 -5.06
C ALA A 24 14.73 -23.14 -4.31
N ALA A 25 14.64 -24.00 -3.29
CA ALA A 25 13.36 -24.36 -2.68
C ALA A 25 12.97 -23.53 -1.44
N HIS A 26 13.72 -22.50 -1.05
CA HIS A 26 13.45 -21.73 0.16
C HIS A 26 13.40 -20.21 0.02
N LEU A 27 13.22 -19.69 -1.17
CA LEU A 27 12.67 -18.36 -1.31
C LEU A 27 11.16 -18.46 -1.12
N LYS A 28 10.71 -18.58 0.14
CA LYS A 28 9.32 -18.25 0.49
C LYS A 28 9.12 -16.83 -0.01
N GLU A 29 8.37 -16.69 -1.10
CA GLU A 29 7.93 -15.40 -1.60
C GLU A 29 7.29 -14.68 -0.41
N GLN A 30 7.97 -13.66 0.11
CA GLN A 30 7.43 -12.83 1.18
C GLN A 30 6.12 -12.27 0.66
N PRO A 31 5.00 -12.41 1.38
CA PRO A 31 3.73 -11.88 0.90
C PRO A 31 3.94 -10.40 0.58
N ARG A 32 3.68 -10.01 -0.68
CA ARG A 32 3.83 -8.63 -1.11
C ARG A 32 2.85 -7.79 -0.33
N ARG A 33 3.36 -6.94 0.54
CA ARG A 33 2.55 -5.93 1.21
C ARG A 33 2.33 -4.76 0.26
N HIS A 34 1.07 -4.42 0.04
CA HIS A 34 0.69 -3.38 -0.90
C HIS A 34 0.72 -2.00 -0.23
N ARG A 35 1.32 -1.02 -0.93
CA ARG A 35 1.23 0.40 -0.60
C ARG A 35 0.41 1.09 -1.68
N VAL A 36 -0.66 1.75 -1.31
CA VAL A 36 -1.60 2.33 -2.28
C VAL A 36 -1.96 3.75 -1.89
N VAL A 37 -1.93 4.68 -2.84
CA VAL A 37 -2.52 6.00 -2.69
C VAL A 37 -3.77 6.11 -3.55
N TYR A 38 -4.89 6.35 -2.90
CA TYR A 38 -6.15 6.71 -3.55
C TYR A 38 -6.27 8.21 -3.65
N HIS A 39 -6.67 8.69 -4.83
CA HIS A 39 -6.83 10.11 -5.11
C HIS A 39 -8.30 10.45 -5.36
N LEU A 40 -8.84 11.39 -4.58
CA LEU A 40 -10.19 11.91 -4.73
C LEU A 40 -10.18 13.42 -4.80
N SER A 41 -10.62 13.98 -5.94
CA SER A 41 -10.70 15.43 -6.18
C SER A 41 -12.11 15.91 -6.58
N GLU A 42 -12.99 14.99 -6.95
CA GLU A 42 -14.34 15.29 -7.42
C GLU A 42 -15.33 15.28 -6.26
N ALA A 43 -16.18 16.31 -6.17
CA ALA A 43 -17.24 16.38 -5.18
C ALA A 43 -18.34 15.34 -5.46
N GLY A 44 -19.07 14.98 -4.42
CA GLY A 44 -20.27 14.16 -4.50
C GLY A 44 -20.20 12.93 -3.59
N VAL A 45 -21.32 12.68 -2.93
CA VAL A 45 -21.46 11.57 -1.97
C VAL A 45 -21.28 10.23 -2.68
N ASP A 46 -21.88 10.05 -3.86
CA ASP A 46 -21.79 8.80 -4.62
C ASP A 46 -20.36 8.53 -5.10
N LYS A 47 -19.65 9.57 -5.54
CA LYS A 47 -18.24 9.46 -5.94
C LYS A 47 -17.37 9.07 -4.73
N ALA A 48 -17.59 9.72 -3.59
CA ALA A 48 -16.87 9.39 -2.36
C ALA A 48 -17.14 7.96 -1.87
N ARG A 49 -18.41 7.52 -1.90
CA ARG A 49 -18.79 6.13 -1.57
C ARG A 49 -18.14 5.12 -2.53
N PHE A 50 -18.14 5.42 -3.83
CA PHE A 50 -17.50 4.57 -4.83
C PHE A 50 -16.00 4.40 -4.55
N VAL A 51 -15.28 5.48 -4.22
CA VAL A 51 -13.86 5.41 -3.89
C VAL A 51 -13.62 4.62 -2.60
N LEU A 52 -14.40 4.88 -1.54
CA LEU A 52 -14.27 4.12 -0.29
C LEU A 52 -14.61 2.63 -0.47
N GLY A 53 -15.61 2.32 -1.30
CA GLY A 53 -15.93 0.94 -1.67
C GLY A 53 -14.77 0.25 -2.41
N ASN A 54 -14.08 0.97 -3.31
CA ASN A 54 -12.88 0.43 -3.97
C ASN A 54 -11.74 0.18 -2.98
N ILE A 55 -11.55 1.06 -1.99
CA ILE A 55 -10.56 0.84 -0.91
C ILE A 55 -10.89 -0.44 -0.14
N HIS A 56 -12.14 -0.59 0.31
CA HIS A 56 -12.63 -1.79 0.99
C HIS A 56 -12.40 -3.06 0.15
N ASN A 57 -12.79 -3.02 -1.13
CA ASN A 57 -12.60 -4.14 -2.06
C ASN A 57 -11.13 -4.47 -2.31
N THR A 58 -10.25 -3.46 -2.34
CA THR A 58 -8.81 -3.68 -2.46
C THR A 58 -8.28 -4.43 -1.26
N ILE A 59 -8.61 -3.99 -0.04
CA ILE A 59 -8.19 -4.67 1.19
C ILE A 59 -8.68 -6.12 1.20
N SER A 60 -9.95 -6.34 0.88
CA SER A 60 -10.55 -7.68 0.81
C SER A 60 -9.91 -8.55 -0.29
N GLY A 61 -9.70 -7.97 -1.47
CA GLY A 61 -9.16 -8.67 -2.65
C GLY A 61 -7.71 -9.12 -2.50
N VAL A 62 -6.92 -8.42 -1.69
CA VAL A 62 -5.54 -8.84 -1.38
C VAL A 62 -5.46 -9.80 -0.18
N GLY A 63 -6.61 -10.24 0.33
CA GLY A 63 -6.68 -11.19 1.44
C GLY A 63 -6.67 -10.55 2.84
N GLY A 64 -7.07 -9.30 2.94
CA GLY A 64 -7.26 -8.57 4.19
C GLY A 64 -6.15 -7.57 4.53
N ALA A 65 -6.39 -6.80 5.59
CA ALA A 65 -5.51 -5.71 6.03
C ALA A 65 -4.08 -6.17 6.36
N GLY A 66 -3.85 -7.44 6.71
CA GLY A 66 -2.52 -7.99 6.96
C GLY A 66 -1.60 -8.00 5.74
N ASN A 67 -2.17 -7.99 4.53
CA ASN A 67 -1.44 -7.94 3.26
C ASN A 67 -1.30 -6.52 2.70
N VAL A 68 -1.79 -5.53 3.43
CA VAL A 68 -1.64 -4.11 3.13
C VAL A 68 -0.58 -3.53 4.07
N GLU A 69 0.41 -2.86 3.52
CA GLU A 69 1.41 -2.13 4.31
C GLU A 69 0.91 -0.73 4.63
N ALA A 70 0.33 -0.04 3.64
CA ALA A 70 -0.25 1.29 3.82
C ALA A 70 -1.27 1.61 2.71
N ILE A 71 -2.37 2.25 3.09
CA ILE A 71 -3.28 2.93 2.17
C ILE A 71 -3.48 4.36 2.65
N GLU A 72 -3.28 5.32 1.76
CA GLU A 72 -3.63 6.72 2.01
C GLU A 72 -4.66 7.19 1.00
N LEU A 73 -5.79 7.72 1.48
CA LEU A 73 -6.79 8.42 0.69
C LEU A 73 -6.47 9.91 0.72
N VAL A 74 -5.91 10.43 -0.35
CA VAL A 74 -5.63 11.86 -0.50
C VAL A 74 -6.83 12.56 -1.11
N VAL A 75 -7.43 13.48 -0.34
CA VAL A 75 -8.61 14.25 -0.73
C VAL A 75 -8.25 15.73 -0.91
N HIS A 76 -8.55 16.30 -2.08
CA HIS A 76 -8.34 17.71 -2.35
C HIS A 76 -9.43 18.31 -3.25
N GLY A 77 -9.39 19.63 -3.44
CA GLY A 77 -10.37 20.32 -4.28
C GLY A 77 -11.80 20.16 -3.77
N PRO A 78 -12.80 20.19 -4.66
CA PRO A 78 -14.20 20.10 -4.29
C PRO A 78 -14.59 18.87 -3.47
N ALA A 79 -13.87 17.76 -3.62
CA ALA A 79 -14.12 16.53 -2.87
C ALA A 79 -14.06 16.73 -1.35
N LEU A 80 -13.19 17.60 -0.86
CA LEU A 80 -13.00 17.78 0.58
C LEU A 80 -14.28 18.29 1.27
N LYS A 81 -15.12 19.08 0.58
CA LYS A 81 -16.40 19.54 1.10
C LYS A 81 -17.39 18.40 1.38
N THR A 82 -17.28 17.31 0.64
CA THR A 82 -18.13 16.12 0.84
C THR A 82 -17.89 15.45 2.21
N PHE A 83 -16.72 15.68 2.79
CA PHE A 83 -16.31 15.12 4.07
C PHE A 83 -16.42 16.10 5.24
N VAL A 84 -17.04 17.27 5.07
CA VAL A 84 -17.31 18.15 6.19
C VAL A 84 -18.32 17.48 7.11
N THR A 85 -17.97 17.32 8.38
CA THR A 85 -18.75 16.55 9.36
C THR A 85 -20.17 17.08 9.59
N ALA A 86 -20.31 18.40 9.54
CA ALA A 86 -21.63 19.05 9.59
C ALA A 86 -22.37 18.74 8.26
N GLY A 87 -23.34 17.82 8.33
CA GLY A 87 -24.16 17.41 7.20
C GLY A 87 -23.55 16.29 6.34
N MET A 88 -22.48 15.64 6.77
CA MET A 88 -21.95 14.47 6.10
C MET A 88 -22.99 13.35 6.02
N ASP A 89 -23.11 12.73 4.86
CA ASP A 89 -23.96 11.58 4.64
C ASP A 89 -23.64 10.43 5.62
N PRO A 90 -24.65 9.85 6.31
CA PRO A 90 -24.40 8.84 7.32
C PRO A 90 -23.74 7.56 6.79
N GLN A 91 -24.06 7.13 5.57
CA GLN A 91 -23.45 5.94 4.96
C GLN A 91 -22.02 6.20 4.55
N LEU A 92 -21.73 7.40 4.02
CA LEU A 92 -20.37 7.83 3.73
C LEU A 92 -19.52 7.84 5.01
N LYS A 93 -20.06 8.37 6.11
CA LYS A 93 -19.39 8.39 7.40
C LYS A 93 -19.10 6.98 7.90
N ALA A 94 -20.06 6.06 7.78
CA ALA A 94 -19.90 4.67 8.21
C ALA A 94 -18.76 3.97 7.41
N LEU A 95 -18.79 4.10 6.07
CA LEU A 95 -17.74 3.54 5.19
C LEU A 95 -16.36 4.12 5.49
N LEU A 96 -16.27 5.43 5.72
CA LEU A 96 -15.00 6.06 6.07
C LEU A 96 -14.47 5.51 7.40
N THR A 97 -15.33 5.43 8.42
CA THR A 97 -14.96 4.87 9.72
C THR A 97 -14.47 3.42 9.60
N GLU A 98 -15.14 2.62 8.77
CA GLU A 98 -14.78 1.23 8.51
C GLU A 98 -13.35 1.13 7.90
N VAL A 99 -13.08 1.84 6.81
CA VAL A 99 -11.77 1.76 6.16
C VAL A 99 -10.65 2.37 7.03
N GLN A 100 -10.94 3.41 7.80
CA GLN A 100 -9.99 3.93 8.79
C GLN A 100 -9.70 2.90 9.90
N GLY A 101 -10.70 2.15 10.33
CA GLY A 101 -10.53 1.02 11.26
C GLY A 101 -9.64 -0.10 10.69
N GLN A 102 -9.51 -0.19 9.38
CA GLN A 102 -8.61 -1.10 8.67
C GLN A 102 -7.21 -0.50 8.40
N GLY A 103 -6.93 0.70 8.93
CA GLY A 103 -5.63 1.36 8.84
C GLY A 103 -5.48 2.34 7.68
N VAL A 104 -6.56 2.70 6.98
CA VAL A 104 -6.52 3.71 5.91
C VAL A 104 -6.35 5.10 6.51
N VAL A 105 -5.35 5.83 6.03
CA VAL A 105 -5.09 7.23 6.40
C VAL A 105 -5.91 8.16 5.50
N PHE A 106 -6.66 9.08 6.10
CA PHE A 106 -7.37 10.13 5.37
C PHE A 106 -6.53 11.41 5.34
N GLY A 107 -5.96 11.73 4.19
CA GLY A 107 -5.15 12.92 3.97
C GLY A 107 -5.97 14.08 3.40
N ALA A 108 -6.10 15.17 4.14
CA ALA A 108 -6.81 16.37 3.75
C ALA A 108 -5.84 17.44 3.21
N CYS A 109 -6.02 17.86 1.97
CA CYS A 109 -5.16 18.86 1.33
C CYS A 109 -5.20 20.21 2.06
N GLY A 110 -4.07 20.66 2.60
CA GLY A 110 -3.95 21.92 3.33
C GLY A 110 -4.27 23.15 2.46
N ASN A 111 -3.91 23.14 1.17
CA ASN A 111 -4.26 24.22 0.24
C ASN A 111 -5.78 24.29 0.01
N THR A 112 -6.44 23.15 -0.09
CA THR A 112 -7.90 23.08 -0.21
C THR A 112 -8.59 23.55 1.07
N MET A 113 -8.09 23.13 2.24
CA MET A 113 -8.61 23.60 3.52
C MET A 113 -8.54 25.13 3.61
N LYS A 114 -7.39 25.71 3.27
CA LYS A 114 -7.23 27.18 3.22
C LYS A 114 -8.19 27.83 2.23
N GLY A 115 -8.29 27.31 1.01
CA GLY A 115 -9.14 27.86 -0.04
C GLY A 115 -10.63 27.83 0.28
N PHE A 116 -11.07 26.89 1.11
CA PHE A 116 -12.47 26.76 1.55
C PHE A 116 -12.72 27.24 2.98
N SER A 117 -11.70 27.79 3.65
CA SER A 117 -11.76 28.19 5.05
C SER A 117 -12.21 27.07 5.98
N LEU A 118 -11.75 25.84 5.69
CA LEU A 118 -12.01 24.66 6.50
C LEU A 118 -10.92 24.48 7.55
N THR A 119 -11.33 24.13 8.75
CA THR A 119 -10.48 23.76 9.85
C THR A 119 -10.49 22.24 10.05
N LEU A 120 -9.48 21.69 10.75
CA LEU A 120 -9.34 20.24 10.90
C LEU A 120 -10.49 19.62 11.71
N ASP A 121 -11.03 20.33 12.68
CA ASP A 121 -12.17 19.92 13.52
C ASP A 121 -13.50 19.81 12.75
N GLN A 122 -13.58 20.44 11.57
CA GLN A 122 -14.70 20.30 10.65
C GLN A 122 -14.63 19.04 9.77
N LEU A 123 -13.48 18.36 9.78
CA LEU A 123 -13.24 17.14 9.01
C LEU A 123 -13.43 15.89 9.87
N PRO A 124 -13.51 14.69 9.27
CA PRO A 124 -13.70 13.46 10.02
C PRO A 124 -12.62 13.22 11.06
N PRO A 125 -12.95 12.59 12.19
CA PRO A 125 -11.94 12.14 13.15
C PRO A 125 -10.84 11.32 12.46
N GLY A 126 -9.58 11.58 12.82
CA GLY A 126 -8.43 10.94 12.17
C GLY A 126 -8.04 11.52 10.82
N ALA A 127 -8.67 12.62 10.37
CA ALA A 127 -8.19 13.36 9.22
C ALA A 127 -6.80 13.92 9.49
N HIS A 128 -5.89 13.75 8.53
CA HIS A 128 -4.52 14.20 8.61
C HIS A 128 -4.29 15.37 7.65
N PRO A 129 -3.88 16.55 8.12
CA PRO A 129 -3.64 17.68 7.24
C PRO A 129 -2.37 17.49 6.43
N LEU A 130 -2.43 17.80 5.14
CA LEU A 130 -1.31 17.75 4.19
C LEU A 130 -0.84 19.19 3.90
N PRO A 131 0.10 19.75 4.68
CA PRO A 131 0.50 21.15 4.56
C PRO A 131 1.17 21.47 3.22
N GLN A 132 1.86 20.49 2.62
CA GLN A 132 2.47 20.59 1.29
C GLN A 132 1.45 20.59 0.14
N GLY A 133 0.20 20.23 0.44
CA GLY A 133 -0.88 20.05 -0.55
C GLY A 133 -1.03 18.61 -1.03
N GLY A 134 -2.24 18.28 -1.48
CA GLY A 134 -2.59 16.90 -1.86
C GLY A 134 -1.80 16.37 -3.05
N VAL A 135 -1.55 17.21 -4.07
CA VAL A 135 -0.81 16.80 -5.28
C VAL A 135 0.64 16.48 -4.95
N VAL A 136 1.30 17.31 -4.15
CA VAL A 136 2.68 17.04 -3.70
C VAL A 136 2.73 15.78 -2.86
N ARG A 137 1.76 15.59 -1.96
CA ARG A 137 1.67 14.35 -1.18
C ARG A 137 1.56 13.10 -2.06
N ILE A 138 0.76 13.14 -3.11
CA ILE A 138 0.63 12.03 -4.06
C ILE A 138 1.98 11.74 -4.73
N MET A 139 2.70 12.78 -5.18
CA MET A 139 4.04 12.62 -5.77
C MET A 139 5.00 11.94 -4.79
N GLU A 140 5.07 12.43 -3.54
CA GLU A 140 5.91 11.85 -2.48
C GLU A 140 5.60 10.37 -2.24
N LEU A 141 4.32 10.00 -2.22
CA LEU A 141 3.90 8.61 -2.01
C LEU A 141 4.28 7.72 -3.20
N VAL A 142 4.08 8.21 -4.43
CA VAL A 142 4.48 7.47 -5.65
C VAL A 142 6.00 7.24 -5.68
N GLU A 143 6.80 8.25 -5.33
CA GLU A 143 8.26 8.14 -5.21
C GLU A 143 8.67 7.14 -4.11
N GLN A 144 7.86 6.96 -3.07
CA GLN A 144 8.03 5.94 -2.03
C GLN A 144 7.52 4.55 -2.45
N GLY A 145 7.09 4.37 -3.69
CA GLY A 145 6.66 3.09 -4.24
C GLY A 145 5.18 2.76 -4.02
N TYR A 146 4.35 3.73 -3.71
CA TYR A 146 2.90 3.53 -3.65
C TYR A 146 2.31 3.39 -5.06
N VAL A 147 1.37 2.47 -5.22
CA VAL A 147 0.55 2.37 -6.42
C VAL A 147 -0.49 3.48 -6.39
N TYR A 148 -0.52 4.31 -7.44
CA TYR A 148 -1.50 5.38 -7.58
C TYR A 148 -2.80 4.88 -8.20
N LEU A 149 -3.93 5.11 -7.53
CA LEU A 149 -5.26 4.77 -8.01
C LEU A 149 -6.19 6.00 -7.95
N ARG A 150 -6.93 6.21 -9.04
CA ARG A 150 -7.97 7.24 -9.16
C ARG A 150 -9.20 6.62 -9.82
N PRO A 151 -10.03 5.90 -9.06
CA PRO A 151 -11.22 5.25 -9.58
C PRO A 151 -12.32 6.24 -9.96
#